data_6245275ab504604abc1b06fc2888387c
#
_entry.id   6245275ab504604abc1b06fc2888387c
#
_cell.length_a   1.000
_cell.length_b   1.000
_cell.length_c   1.000
_cell.angle_alpha   90.00
_cell.angle_beta   90.00
_cell.angle_gamma   90.00
#
_symmetry.space_group_name_H-M   'P 1'
#
loop_
_entity.id
_entity.type
_entity.pdbx_description
1 polymer ?
#
loop_
_entity_poly.entity_id
_entity_poly.type
_entity_poly.pdbx_seq_one_letter_code
_entity_poly.pdbx_strand_id
1 'polypeptide(L)'
;MKNILFSAAFFISAALSAQKVEAPEKAPENWFNLKYPEGGVHGIGTERTYTDLLQGKKADTIIVAVIDGGIDYMHEDLKDVMWKNPREIANNGVDDDKNGYVDDIYGWNFIGGKDGSHVQYDQLELVRIYKPLHEKFKDRDAASIAVTDKKEYERYLELKAEYDKQKNEMTKLLAQVKTFQQIIGDMKTKIKTQRKVDSVMYEDFKNYIPDPNDKTEKRVHMLLKLQVKSQESWVALQKELAGAMEQIEPMIKYNLNLDYDPRSIVGDDYSNVNERYYGNNDVKGPEPLHGTHVAGIIAASRGNGVGIKGVASAVKIMALRAVPNGDERDKDVANSIRYAVDNGAKIINMSFGKSYGT
;
A
#
# COMPACT_ATOMS: atom_id res chain seq x y z
N MET A 1 14.74 -17.50 25.33
CA MET A 1 13.44 -18.06 24.96
C MET A 1 12.23 -17.55 25.79
N LYS A 2 12.40 -17.18 27.07
CA LYS A 2 11.27 -16.67 27.89
C LYS A 2 10.70 -15.30 27.47
N ASN A 3 11.50 -14.42 26.86
CA ASN A 3 11.09 -13.03 26.54
C ASN A 3 10.50 -12.87 25.14
N ILE A 4 10.71 -13.82 24.22
CA ILE A 4 10.30 -13.71 22.81
C ILE A 4 8.80 -13.96 22.65
N LEU A 5 8.26 -14.93 23.39
CA LEU A 5 6.81 -15.21 23.38
C LEU A 5 5.98 -14.12 24.09
N PHE A 6 6.59 -13.35 24.99
CA PHE A 6 5.91 -12.24 25.65
C PHE A 6 5.76 -11.03 24.73
N SER A 7 6.71 -10.77 23.83
CA SER A 7 6.64 -9.67 22.88
C SER A 7 5.63 -9.92 21.77
N ALA A 8 5.56 -11.13 21.20
CA ALA A 8 4.56 -11.46 20.19
C ALA A 8 3.12 -11.42 20.75
N ALA A 9 2.93 -11.93 21.99
CA ALA A 9 1.64 -11.84 22.67
C ALA A 9 1.27 -10.40 23.05
N PHE A 10 2.26 -9.52 23.28
CA PHE A 10 2.02 -8.12 23.61
C PHE A 10 1.62 -7.29 22.39
N PHE A 11 2.19 -7.57 21.21
CA PHE A 11 1.77 -6.89 19.96
C PHE A 11 0.37 -7.34 19.51
N ILE A 12 0.05 -8.61 19.63
CA ILE A 12 -1.32 -9.12 19.35
C ILE A 12 -2.31 -8.58 20.41
N SER A 13 -1.89 -8.46 21.67
CA SER A 13 -2.73 -7.89 22.74
C SER A 13 -2.95 -6.39 22.62
N ALA A 14 -1.99 -5.63 22.10
CA ALA A 14 -2.14 -4.18 21.88
C ALA A 14 -3.11 -3.88 20.74
N ALA A 15 -3.11 -4.68 19.66
CA ALA A 15 -4.09 -4.56 18.58
C ALA A 15 -5.51 -4.98 19.00
N LEU A 16 -5.63 -5.92 19.94
CA LEU A 16 -6.92 -6.42 20.43
C LEU A 16 -7.44 -5.71 21.68
N SER A 17 -6.59 -4.99 22.44
CA SER A 17 -7.03 -4.17 23.57
C SER A 17 -7.71 -2.87 23.14
N ALA A 18 -7.58 -2.47 21.87
CA ALA A 18 -8.33 -1.36 21.29
C ALA A 18 -9.82 -1.72 21.02
N GLN A 19 -10.24 -2.98 21.18
CA GLN A 19 -11.60 -3.44 20.90
C GLN A 19 -12.47 -3.70 22.15
N LYS A 20 -12.35 -2.87 23.17
CA LYS A 20 -13.41 -2.73 24.20
C LYS A 20 -14.15 -1.40 24.08
N VAL A 21 -14.26 -0.90 22.88
CA VAL A 21 -15.32 0.01 22.51
C VAL A 21 -16.41 -0.86 21.92
N GLU A 22 -17.63 -0.79 22.41
CA GLU A 22 -18.80 -1.26 21.67
C GLU A 22 -18.59 -0.82 20.23
N ALA A 23 -18.66 -1.77 19.28
CA ALA A 23 -18.43 -1.45 17.88
C ALA A 23 -19.31 -0.24 17.57
N PRO A 24 -18.77 0.92 17.17
CA PRO A 24 -19.61 2.06 16.87
C PRO A 24 -20.66 1.61 15.87
N GLU A 25 -21.90 2.05 16.05
CA GLU A 25 -22.92 1.88 15.01
C GLU A 25 -22.22 2.19 13.68
N LYS A 26 -22.32 1.27 12.71
CA LYS A 26 -21.62 1.40 11.44
C LYS A 26 -21.97 2.77 10.86
N ALA A 27 -20.97 3.64 10.71
CA ALA A 27 -21.16 4.96 10.16
C ALA A 27 -21.88 4.86 8.81
N PRO A 28 -22.80 5.78 8.46
CA PRO A 28 -23.44 5.81 7.14
C PRO A 28 -22.40 5.81 6.04
N GLU A 29 -22.64 5.15 4.93
CA GLU A 29 -21.65 5.02 3.83
C GLU A 29 -21.08 6.37 3.37
N ASN A 30 -21.88 7.41 3.38
CA ASN A 30 -21.49 8.78 2.98
C ASN A 30 -21.14 9.70 4.18
N TRP A 31 -20.79 9.14 5.33
CA TRP A 31 -20.61 9.86 6.61
C TRP A 31 -19.65 11.05 6.51
N PHE A 32 -18.59 10.94 5.76
CA PHE A 32 -17.56 12.00 5.63
C PHE A 32 -18.09 13.26 4.94
N ASN A 33 -19.14 13.16 4.11
CA ASN A 33 -19.83 14.28 3.49
C ASN A 33 -20.95 14.90 4.35
N LEU A 34 -21.36 14.22 5.43
CA LEU A 34 -22.43 14.68 6.31
C LEU A 34 -21.89 15.70 7.33
N LYS A 35 -22.78 16.47 7.93
CA LYS A 35 -22.47 17.36 9.03
C LYS A 35 -22.98 16.75 10.32
N TYR A 36 -22.21 16.86 11.41
CA TYR A 36 -22.74 16.58 12.74
C TYR A 36 -23.86 17.57 13.10
N PRO A 37 -25.02 17.16 13.67
CA PRO A 37 -25.33 15.80 14.13
C PRO A 37 -26.05 14.91 13.11
N GLU A 38 -26.29 15.37 11.88
CA GLU A 38 -27.14 14.71 10.86
C GLU A 38 -26.72 13.24 10.60
N GLY A 39 -25.42 12.95 10.58
CA GLY A 39 -24.89 11.59 10.37
C GLY A 39 -24.51 10.84 11.64
N GLY A 40 -24.69 11.44 12.83
CA GLY A 40 -24.17 10.89 14.10
C GLY A 40 -22.64 10.89 14.21
N VAL A 41 -21.93 11.35 13.18
CA VAL A 41 -20.48 11.39 13.07
C VAL A 41 -20.01 12.76 12.57
N HIS A 42 -18.75 13.11 12.84
CA HIS A 42 -18.15 14.36 12.38
C HIS A 42 -17.58 14.20 10.96
N GLY A 43 -18.33 14.62 9.94
CA GLY A 43 -17.87 14.75 8.58
C GLY A 43 -17.63 16.22 8.19
N ILE A 44 -17.25 16.46 6.93
CA ILE A 44 -16.87 17.79 6.43
C ILE A 44 -18.06 18.65 5.98
N GLY A 45 -19.28 18.10 5.96
CA GLY A 45 -20.50 18.83 5.63
C GLY A 45 -20.67 19.18 4.15
N THR A 46 -20.09 18.42 3.24
CA THR A 46 -20.14 18.65 1.78
C THR A 46 -21.57 18.64 1.25
N GLU A 47 -22.44 17.73 1.75
CA GLU A 47 -23.84 17.68 1.33
C GLU A 47 -24.55 19.04 1.53
N ARG A 48 -24.34 19.68 2.70
CA ARG A 48 -24.89 21.02 2.94
C ARG A 48 -24.28 22.09 2.04
N THR A 49 -23.03 21.96 1.69
CA THR A 49 -22.40 22.89 0.73
C THR A 49 -23.12 22.84 -0.61
N TYR A 50 -23.48 21.64 -1.09
CA TYR A 50 -24.22 21.50 -2.34
C TYR A 50 -25.63 22.07 -2.26
N THR A 51 -26.34 21.84 -1.16
CA THR A 51 -27.72 22.33 -0.97
C THR A 51 -27.80 23.82 -0.67
N ASP A 52 -26.93 24.34 0.21
CA ASP A 52 -27.06 25.68 0.75
C ASP A 52 -26.28 26.74 -0.04
N LEU A 53 -25.11 26.34 -0.63
CA LEU A 53 -24.18 27.29 -1.25
C LEU A 53 -24.04 27.14 -2.75
N LEU A 54 -24.18 25.93 -3.27
CA LEU A 54 -23.93 25.63 -4.68
C LEU A 54 -25.20 25.43 -5.51
N GLN A 55 -26.37 25.41 -4.89
CA GLN A 55 -27.62 25.23 -5.61
C GLN A 55 -27.79 26.32 -6.68
N GLY A 56 -28.06 25.88 -7.91
CA GLY A 56 -28.23 26.76 -9.08
C GLY A 56 -26.94 27.35 -9.65
N LYS A 57 -25.78 27.10 -9.05
CA LYS A 57 -24.48 27.54 -9.59
C LYS A 57 -23.98 26.57 -10.64
N LYS A 58 -23.46 27.10 -11.74
CA LYS A 58 -22.73 26.32 -12.76
C LYS A 58 -21.28 26.13 -12.30
N ALA A 59 -20.81 24.90 -12.34
CA ALA A 59 -19.40 24.60 -12.05
C ALA A 59 -18.61 24.41 -13.33
N ASP A 60 -17.35 24.83 -13.31
CA ASP A 60 -16.36 24.46 -14.33
C ASP A 60 -15.79 23.08 -13.99
N THR A 61 -15.59 22.25 -15.00
CA THR A 61 -14.95 20.94 -14.80
C THR A 61 -13.44 21.10 -14.62
N ILE A 62 -12.93 20.59 -13.51
CA ILE A 62 -11.51 20.61 -13.15
C ILE A 62 -10.90 19.21 -13.32
N ILE A 63 -9.73 19.14 -13.95
CA ILE A 63 -8.94 17.91 -14.00
C ILE A 63 -8.11 17.82 -12.71
N VAL A 64 -8.32 16.73 -11.98
CA VAL A 64 -7.53 16.37 -10.79
C VAL A 64 -6.67 15.17 -11.15
N ALA A 65 -5.36 15.35 -11.20
CA ALA A 65 -4.44 14.24 -11.34
C ALA A 65 -4.24 13.54 -9.98
N VAL A 66 -4.31 12.22 -9.98
CA VAL A 66 -4.01 11.39 -8.83
C VAL A 66 -2.77 10.57 -9.15
N ILE A 67 -1.64 10.92 -8.53
CA ILE A 67 -0.37 10.19 -8.62
C ILE A 67 -0.38 9.16 -7.49
N ASP A 68 -0.43 7.86 -7.85
CA ASP A 68 -0.64 6.79 -6.88
C ASP A 68 -0.09 5.44 -7.40
N GLY A 69 -0.39 4.34 -6.72
CA GLY A 69 -0.03 2.97 -7.12
C GLY A 69 -0.86 2.39 -8.26
N GLY A 70 -1.90 3.09 -8.69
CA GLY A 70 -2.81 2.71 -9.77
C GLY A 70 -4.27 3.01 -9.44
N ILE A 71 -5.11 3.12 -10.47
CA ILE A 71 -6.55 3.40 -10.33
C ILE A 71 -7.34 2.44 -11.22
N ASP A 72 -8.35 1.79 -10.65
CA ASP A 72 -9.31 1.03 -11.46
C ASP A 72 -10.26 1.98 -12.18
N TYR A 73 -9.85 2.43 -13.35
CA TYR A 73 -10.60 3.35 -14.19
C TYR A 73 -11.92 2.78 -14.72
N MET A 74 -12.11 1.45 -14.60
CA MET A 74 -13.37 0.77 -14.97
C MET A 74 -14.31 0.57 -13.79
N HIS A 75 -13.91 0.96 -12.58
CA HIS A 75 -14.74 0.84 -11.38
C HIS A 75 -16.09 1.52 -11.61
N GLU A 76 -17.18 0.85 -11.23
CA GLU A 76 -18.56 1.29 -11.51
C GLU A 76 -18.89 2.70 -11.00
N ASP A 77 -18.21 3.14 -9.94
CA ASP A 77 -18.39 4.44 -9.32
C ASP A 77 -17.42 5.53 -9.84
N LEU A 78 -16.43 5.14 -10.67
CA LEU A 78 -15.39 6.06 -11.19
C LEU A 78 -15.40 6.22 -12.71
N LYS A 79 -15.80 5.22 -13.47
CA LYS A 79 -15.66 5.18 -14.95
C LYS A 79 -16.19 6.43 -15.67
N ASP A 80 -17.24 7.06 -15.14
CA ASP A 80 -17.89 8.23 -15.73
C ASP A 80 -17.22 9.56 -15.31
N VAL A 81 -16.39 9.53 -14.28
CA VAL A 81 -15.63 10.68 -13.78
C VAL A 81 -14.15 10.64 -14.13
N MET A 82 -13.71 9.58 -14.83
CA MET A 82 -12.34 9.53 -15.33
C MET A 82 -12.11 10.60 -16.41
N TRP A 83 -10.94 11.23 -16.36
CA TRP A 83 -10.42 12.01 -17.47
C TRP A 83 -10.12 11.10 -18.65
N LYS A 84 -10.39 11.58 -19.83
CA LYS A 84 -10.00 10.92 -21.08
C LYS A 84 -9.25 11.93 -21.92
N ASN A 85 -8.08 11.55 -22.43
CA ASN A 85 -7.34 12.40 -23.36
C ASN A 85 -8.22 12.61 -24.63
N PRO A 86 -8.71 13.82 -24.87
CA PRO A 86 -9.62 14.04 -25.98
C PRO A 86 -8.93 14.02 -27.36
N ARG A 87 -7.60 13.93 -27.36
CA ARG A 87 -6.78 13.96 -28.59
C ARG A 87 -6.29 12.57 -28.98
N GLU A 88 -6.54 11.55 -28.14
CA GLU A 88 -6.16 10.17 -28.37
C GLU A 88 -7.32 9.31 -28.90
N ILE A 89 -7.02 8.40 -29.82
CA ILE A 89 -7.93 7.36 -30.30
C ILE A 89 -7.56 6.06 -29.63
N ALA A 90 -8.44 5.58 -28.75
CA ALA A 90 -8.16 4.45 -27.88
C ALA A 90 -7.74 3.17 -28.62
N ASN A 91 -6.67 2.53 -28.15
CA ASN A 91 -6.19 1.22 -28.57
C ASN A 91 -5.80 1.13 -30.06
N ASN A 92 -5.33 2.19 -30.66
CA ASN A 92 -4.85 2.18 -32.04
C ASN A 92 -3.32 1.97 -32.14
N GLY A 93 -2.59 2.02 -31.01
CA GLY A 93 -1.14 1.86 -30.95
C GLY A 93 -0.35 3.07 -31.47
N VAL A 94 -1.01 4.22 -31.58
CA VAL A 94 -0.43 5.46 -32.12
C VAL A 94 -0.53 6.55 -31.05
N ASP A 95 0.48 7.38 -30.93
CA ASP A 95 0.48 8.65 -30.20
C ASP A 95 -0.16 9.72 -31.12
N ASP A 96 -1.50 9.85 -31.07
CA ASP A 96 -2.26 10.68 -32.00
C ASP A 96 -2.00 12.18 -31.76
N ASP A 97 -1.78 12.57 -30.52
CA ASP A 97 -1.53 13.98 -30.17
C ASP A 97 -0.04 14.35 -30.14
N LYS A 98 0.83 13.37 -30.37
CA LYS A 98 2.30 13.52 -30.43
C LYS A 98 2.91 14.10 -29.17
N ASN A 99 2.35 13.73 -28.02
CA ASN A 99 2.82 14.13 -26.72
C ASN A 99 3.96 13.24 -26.18
N GLY A 100 4.24 12.12 -26.85
CA GLY A 100 5.26 11.13 -26.50
C GLY A 100 4.74 9.91 -25.71
N TYR A 101 3.41 9.81 -25.54
CA TYR A 101 2.75 8.75 -24.73
C TYR A 101 1.65 8.08 -25.56
N VAL A 102 1.90 6.86 -26.02
CA VAL A 102 1.01 6.11 -26.92
C VAL A 102 -0.25 5.63 -26.17
N ASP A 103 -1.45 5.91 -26.74
CA ASP A 103 -2.73 5.49 -26.17
C ASP A 103 -2.94 5.92 -24.69
N ASP A 104 -2.52 7.11 -24.30
CA ASP A 104 -2.58 7.62 -22.91
C ASP A 104 -4.00 8.11 -22.51
N ILE A 105 -5.01 7.27 -22.78
CA ILE A 105 -6.43 7.62 -22.67
C ILE A 105 -6.84 8.12 -21.29
N TYR A 106 -6.37 7.48 -20.21
CA TYR A 106 -6.76 7.81 -18.84
C TYR A 106 -5.62 8.44 -18.02
N GLY A 107 -4.44 8.58 -18.60
CA GLY A 107 -3.21 9.00 -17.97
C GLY A 107 -2.04 8.09 -18.33
N TRP A 108 -1.04 7.99 -17.45
CA TRP A 108 0.18 7.25 -17.75
C TRP A 108 0.75 6.48 -16.55
N ASN A 109 1.45 5.40 -16.82
CA ASN A 109 2.15 4.57 -15.86
C ASN A 109 3.67 4.71 -16.03
N PHE A 110 4.31 5.50 -15.15
CA PHE A 110 5.74 5.76 -15.14
C PHE A 110 6.59 4.64 -14.51
N ILE A 111 5.95 3.60 -13.98
CA ILE A 111 6.60 2.41 -13.42
C ILE A 111 6.15 1.13 -14.16
N GLY A 112 5.75 1.27 -15.41
CA GLY A 112 5.44 0.18 -16.32
C GLY A 112 6.57 -0.06 -17.33
N GLY A 113 6.65 -1.28 -17.84
CA GLY A 113 7.51 -1.65 -18.95
C GLY A 113 6.80 -1.50 -20.30
N LYS A 114 7.55 -1.25 -21.38
CA LYS A 114 7.00 -1.16 -22.75
C LYS A 114 6.34 -2.44 -23.24
N ASP A 115 6.66 -3.56 -22.61
CA ASP A 115 6.09 -4.89 -22.88
C ASP A 115 4.79 -5.17 -22.12
N GLY A 116 4.27 -4.17 -21.38
CA GLY A 116 3.09 -4.30 -20.53
C GLY A 116 3.39 -4.84 -19.12
N SER A 117 4.65 -5.10 -18.79
CA SER A 117 5.04 -5.46 -17.42
C SER A 117 4.92 -4.29 -16.44
N HIS A 118 4.97 -4.62 -15.14
CA HIS A 118 4.78 -3.63 -14.07
C HIS A 118 5.81 -3.77 -12.96
N VAL A 119 6.31 -2.66 -12.46
CA VAL A 119 6.92 -2.61 -11.14
C VAL A 119 5.81 -2.66 -10.09
N GLN A 120 5.73 -3.77 -9.34
CA GLN A 120 4.84 -3.91 -8.20
C GLN A 120 5.56 -3.52 -6.90
N TYR A 121 6.81 -3.96 -6.73
CA TYR A 121 7.64 -3.70 -5.56
C TYR A 121 8.86 -2.89 -5.95
N ASP A 122 9.31 -2.00 -5.06
CA ASP A 122 10.61 -1.31 -5.17
C ASP A 122 11.29 -1.25 -3.81
N GLN A 123 12.55 -0.91 -3.81
CA GLN A 123 13.33 -0.68 -2.59
C GLN A 123 12.81 0.56 -1.83
N LEU A 124 13.02 0.57 -0.50
CA LEU A 124 12.93 1.83 0.25
C LEU A 124 14.05 2.78 -0.18
N GLU A 125 13.80 4.07 -0.11
CA GLU A 125 14.82 5.10 -0.40
C GLU A 125 16.06 4.94 0.48
N LEU A 126 15.87 4.58 1.75
CA LEU A 126 16.95 4.18 2.65
C LEU A 126 17.93 3.19 1.99
N VAL A 127 17.41 2.18 1.30
CA VAL A 127 18.23 1.14 0.66
C VAL A 127 18.96 1.70 -0.56
N ARG A 128 18.27 2.51 -1.37
CA ARG A 128 18.84 3.13 -2.56
C ARG A 128 19.97 4.09 -2.26
N ILE A 129 19.85 4.89 -1.19
CA ILE A 129 20.93 5.79 -0.75
C ILE A 129 22.03 5.09 0.05
N TYR A 130 21.70 4.00 0.77
CA TYR A 130 22.67 3.22 1.53
C TYR A 130 23.56 2.35 0.63
N LYS A 131 23.01 1.72 -0.40
CA LYS A 131 23.72 0.75 -1.26
C LYS A 131 25.04 1.29 -1.82
N PRO A 132 25.09 2.45 -2.50
CA PRO A 132 26.36 2.96 -3.04
C PRO A 132 27.39 3.28 -1.95
N LEU A 133 26.97 3.76 -0.79
CA LEU A 133 27.85 3.98 0.35
C LEU A 133 28.35 2.67 0.94
N HIS A 134 27.49 1.68 1.00
CA HIS A 134 27.86 0.34 1.44
C HIS A 134 28.92 -0.28 0.51
N GLU A 135 28.75 -0.21 -0.77
CA GLU A 135 29.73 -0.69 -1.76
C GLU A 135 31.08 0.04 -1.60
N LYS A 136 31.04 1.35 -1.32
CA LYS A 136 32.27 2.16 -1.14
C LYS A 136 33.00 1.86 0.17
N PHE A 137 32.27 1.60 1.28
CA PHE A 137 32.85 1.62 2.62
C PHE A 137 32.82 0.29 3.39
N LYS A 138 32.07 -0.73 2.94
CA LYS A 138 31.84 -1.98 3.70
C LYS A 138 33.09 -2.69 4.16
N ASP A 139 34.19 -2.60 3.37
CA ASP A 139 35.45 -3.30 3.62
C ASP A 139 36.56 -2.34 4.06
N ARG A 140 36.23 -1.09 4.45
CA ARG A 140 37.21 -0.10 4.86
C ARG A 140 37.29 0.03 6.39
N ASP A 141 38.52 0.06 6.90
CA ASP A 141 38.77 0.44 8.29
C ASP A 141 38.52 1.95 8.48
N ALA A 142 37.85 2.31 9.57
CA ALA A 142 37.56 3.70 9.92
C ALA A 142 38.81 4.58 9.98
N ALA A 143 39.96 4.02 10.41
CA ALA A 143 41.25 4.74 10.45
C ALA A 143 41.84 5.01 9.06
N SER A 144 41.37 4.28 8.03
CA SER A 144 41.85 4.44 6.64
C SER A 144 41.02 5.46 5.82
N ILE A 145 39.97 6.02 6.40
CA ILE A 145 39.08 6.94 5.71
C ILE A 145 39.76 8.31 5.50
N ALA A 146 39.88 8.72 4.25
CA ALA A 146 40.44 10.03 3.92
C ALA A 146 39.60 11.17 4.52
N VAL A 147 40.24 12.27 4.84
CA VAL A 147 39.55 13.44 5.43
C VAL A 147 38.42 13.94 4.57
N THR A 148 38.57 13.87 3.24
CA THR A 148 37.56 14.25 2.25
C THR A 148 36.31 13.36 2.29
N ASP A 149 36.46 12.10 2.70
CA ASP A 149 35.38 11.11 2.71
C ASP A 149 34.70 10.98 4.08
N LYS A 150 35.21 11.68 5.12
CA LYS A 150 34.71 11.53 6.51
C LYS A 150 33.19 11.76 6.62
N LYS A 151 32.69 12.85 6.03
CA LYS A 151 31.26 13.19 6.09
C LYS A 151 30.39 12.12 5.43
N GLU A 152 30.84 11.58 4.31
CA GLU A 152 30.14 10.52 3.58
C GLU A 152 30.22 9.21 4.35
N TYR A 153 31.34 8.92 5.01
CA TYR A 153 31.48 7.76 5.88
C TYR A 153 30.59 7.85 7.13
N GLU A 154 30.48 9.03 7.76
CA GLU A 154 29.52 9.26 8.85
C GLU A 154 28.09 8.99 8.39
N ARG A 155 27.72 9.49 7.21
CA ARG A 155 26.41 9.21 6.61
C ARG A 155 26.21 7.72 6.34
N TYR A 156 27.23 7.01 5.86
CA TYR A 156 27.20 5.56 5.70
C TYR A 156 26.89 4.84 7.02
N LEU A 157 27.53 5.23 8.11
CA LEU A 157 27.32 4.60 9.43
C LEU A 157 25.89 4.82 9.95
N GLU A 158 25.35 6.04 9.78
CA GLU A 158 23.97 6.34 10.16
C GLU A 158 22.97 5.48 9.38
N LEU A 159 23.10 5.47 8.06
CA LEU A 159 22.20 4.69 7.20
C LEU A 159 22.35 3.19 7.42
N LYS A 160 23.58 2.71 7.67
CA LYS A 160 23.85 1.32 8.03
C LYS A 160 23.12 0.92 9.29
N ALA A 161 23.21 1.76 10.33
CA ALA A 161 22.56 1.47 11.62
C ALA A 161 21.03 1.36 11.47
N GLU A 162 20.42 2.27 10.69
CA GLU A 162 18.98 2.25 10.46
C GLU A 162 18.56 1.07 9.57
N TYR A 163 19.30 0.80 8.49
CA TYR A 163 19.08 -0.35 7.63
C TYR A 163 19.17 -1.68 8.41
N ASP A 164 20.24 -1.87 9.17
CA ASP A 164 20.45 -3.08 9.96
C ASP A 164 19.33 -3.26 11.01
N LYS A 165 18.91 -2.17 11.65
CA LYS A 165 17.78 -2.16 12.59
C LYS A 165 16.50 -2.62 11.91
N GLN A 166 16.06 -1.96 10.83
CA GLN A 166 14.81 -2.30 10.13
C GLN A 166 14.84 -3.73 9.60
N LYS A 167 15.93 -4.14 8.96
CA LYS A 167 16.09 -5.49 8.42
C LYS A 167 16.03 -6.56 9.51
N ASN A 168 16.71 -6.32 10.65
CA ASN A 168 16.69 -7.24 11.79
C ASN A 168 15.30 -7.32 12.43
N GLU A 169 14.61 -6.20 12.59
CA GLU A 169 13.23 -6.16 13.11
C GLU A 169 12.26 -6.94 12.21
N MET A 170 12.28 -6.70 10.92
CA MET A 170 11.42 -7.42 9.97
C MET A 170 11.77 -8.91 9.88
N THR A 171 13.05 -9.27 9.90
CA THR A 171 13.50 -10.67 9.89
C THR A 171 13.02 -11.42 11.16
N LYS A 172 13.13 -10.79 12.31
CA LYS A 172 12.64 -11.35 13.58
C LYS A 172 11.12 -11.50 13.56
N LEU A 173 10.41 -10.47 13.08
CA LEU A 173 8.96 -10.49 12.98
C LEU A 173 8.48 -11.61 12.04
N LEU A 174 9.11 -11.75 10.88
CA LEU A 174 8.82 -12.83 9.93
C LEU A 174 9.02 -14.20 10.57
N ALA A 175 10.14 -14.41 11.26
CA ALA A 175 10.41 -15.67 11.93
C ALA A 175 9.37 -15.98 13.03
N GLN A 176 8.91 -14.97 13.77
CA GLN A 176 7.88 -15.11 14.78
C GLN A 176 6.52 -15.50 14.16
N VAL A 177 6.09 -14.79 13.11
CA VAL A 177 4.82 -15.07 12.42
C VAL A 177 4.86 -16.48 11.80
N LYS A 178 5.95 -16.86 11.12
CA LYS A 178 6.13 -18.21 10.56
C LYS A 178 6.06 -19.28 11.65
N THR A 179 6.75 -19.09 12.76
CA THR A 179 6.69 -20.03 13.89
C THR A 179 5.27 -20.17 14.45
N PHE A 180 4.55 -19.06 14.57
CA PHE A 180 3.18 -19.07 15.08
C PHE A 180 2.21 -19.75 14.10
N GLN A 181 2.34 -19.47 12.81
CA GLN A 181 1.58 -20.18 11.76
C GLN A 181 1.86 -21.68 11.75
N GLN A 182 3.13 -22.09 11.92
CA GLN A 182 3.53 -23.49 11.98
C GLN A 182 2.84 -24.19 13.16
N ILE A 183 2.88 -23.61 14.36
CA ILE A 183 2.24 -24.18 15.56
C ILE A 183 0.73 -24.33 15.35
N ILE A 184 0.07 -23.31 14.78
CA ILE A 184 -1.37 -23.38 14.47
C ILE A 184 -1.65 -24.44 13.41
N GLY A 185 -0.81 -24.54 12.38
CA GLY A 185 -0.92 -25.55 11.34
C GLY A 185 -0.82 -26.98 11.88
N ASP A 186 0.18 -27.23 12.73
CA ASP A 186 0.38 -28.52 13.40
C ASP A 186 -0.79 -28.85 14.33
N MET A 187 -1.26 -27.86 15.09
CA MET A 187 -2.44 -27.99 15.95
C MET A 187 -3.70 -28.33 15.12
N LYS A 188 -3.92 -27.63 14.01
CA LYS A 188 -5.05 -27.93 13.10
C LYS A 188 -4.97 -29.36 12.56
N THR A 189 -3.78 -29.83 12.21
CA THR A 189 -3.57 -31.22 11.74
C THR A 189 -3.91 -32.23 12.82
N LYS A 190 -3.46 -32.00 14.06
CA LYS A 190 -3.78 -32.84 15.20
C LYS A 190 -5.30 -32.85 15.50
N ILE A 191 -5.95 -31.69 15.46
CA ILE A 191 -7.40 -31.55 15.66
C ILE A 191 -8.14 -32.34 14.58
N LYS A 192 -7.79 -32.22 13.31
CA LYS A 192 -8.42 -32.97 12.21
C LYS A 192 -8.36 -34.48 12.49
N THR A 193 -7.20 -34.97 12.89
CA THR A 193 -6.99 -36.39 13.20
C THR A 193 -7.82 -36.88 14.43
N GLN A 194 -7.80 -36.12 15.53
CA GLN A 194 -8.50 -36.43 16.75
C GLN A 194 -10.03 -36.38 16.58
N ARG A 195 -10.51 -35.39 15.86
CA ARG A 195 -11.95 -35.13 15.69
C ARG A 195 -12.54 -35.75 14.44
N LYS A 196 -11.70 -36.31 13.54
CA LYS A 196 -12.09 -36.89 12.24
C LYS A 196 -12.89 -35.89 11.39
N VAL A 197 -12.40 -34.67 11.29
CA VAL A 197 -13.01 -33.57 10.50
C VAL A 197 -12.10 -33.17 9.37
N ASP A 198 -12.65 -32.76 8.24
CA ASP A 198 -11.91 -32.25 7.09
C ASP A 198 -11.48 -30.79 7.28
N SER A 199 -12.27 -30.03 8.03
CA SER A 199 -12.02 -28.60 8.32
C SER A 199 -12.15 -28.34 9.81
N VAL A 200 -11.23 -27.54 10.36
CA VAL A 200 -11.23 -27.18 11.79
C VAL A 200 -12.08 -25.94 12.01
N MET A 201 -13.19 -26.12 12.69
CA MET A 201 -14.06 -25.03 13.12
C MET A 201 -13.70 -24.58 14.55
N TYR A 202 -14.28 -23.47 14.99
CA TYR A 202 -14.03 -22.93 16.33
C TYR A 202 -14.33 -23.95 17.44
N GLU A 203 -15.42 -24.70 17.34
CA GLU A 203 -15.79 -25.71 18.35
C GLU A 203 -14.79 -26.89 18.42
N ASP A 204 -14.17 -27.25 17.28
CA ASP A 204 -13.10 -28.25 17.27
C ASP A 204 -11.85 -27.73 17.96
N PHE A 205 -11.48 -26.48 17.68
CA PHE A 205 -10.37 -25.79 18.33
C PHE A 205 -10.61 -25.60 19.83
N LYS A 206 -11.80 -25.16 20.23
CA LYS A 206 -12.19 -24.92 21.62
C LYS A 206 -12.10 -26.17 22.47
N ASN A 207 -12.50 -27.30 21.90
CA ASN A 207 -12.56 -28.61 22.58
C ASN A 207 -11.29 -29.45 22.35
N TYR A 208 -10.28 -28.90 21.69
CA TYR A 208 -9.01 -29.58 21.49
C TYR A 208 -8.23 -29.68 22.79
N ILE A 209 -7.60 -30.85 22.99
CA ILE A 209 -6.72 -31.13 24.13
C ILE A 209 -5.27 -31.21 23.58
N PRO A 210 -4.42 -30.20 23.83
CA PRO A 210 -3.01 -30.21 23.42
C PRO A 210 -2.24 -31.37 24.07
N ASP A 211 -1.17 -31.82 23.40
CA ASP A 211 -0.23 -32.76 23.96
C ASP A 211 0.28 -32.29 25.34
N PRO A 212 0.12 -33.05 26.41
CA PRO A 212 0.60 -32.67 27.74
C PRO A 212 2.12 -32.45 27.82
N ASN A 213 2.87 -33.04 26.91
CA ASN A 213 4.35 -32.90 26.84
C ASN A 213 4.79 -31.72 25.98
N ASP A 214 3.93 -31.17 25.09
CA ASP A 214 4.23 -30.00 24.28
C ASP A 214 3.85 -28.71 24.99
N LYS A 215 4.83 -28.16 25.72
CA LYS A 215 4.65 -26.92 26.50
C LYS A 215 4.34 -25.71 25.60
N THR A 216 4.87 -25.70 24.39
CA THR A 216 4.70 -24.57 23.44
C THR A 216 3.28 -24.60 22.87
N GLU A 217 2.80 -25.74 22.40
CA GLU A 217 1.44 -25.92 21.90
C GLU A 217 0.41 -25.58 22.98
N LYS A 218 0.57 -26.12 24.19
CA LYS A 218 -0.31 -25.81 25.33
C LYS A 218 -0.41 -24.32 25.61
N ARG A 219 0.72 -23.63 25.60
CA ARG A 219 0.76 -22.20 25.85
C ARG A 219 0.07 -21.42 24.74
N VAL A 220 0.37 -21.74 23.47
CA VAL A 220 -0.28 -21.10 22.30
C VAL A 220 -1.78 -21.36 22.32
N HIS A 221 -2.22 -22.61 22.52
CA HIS A 221 -3.64 -22.93 22.60
C HIS A 221 -4.36 -22.18 23.72
N MET A 222 -3.75 -22.08 24.90
CA MET A 222 -4.29 -21.31 26.03
C MET A 222 -4.45 -19.83 25.69
N LEU A 223 -3.42 -19.20 25.08
CA LEU A 223 -3.46 -17.79 24.68
C LEU A 223 -4.54 -17.57 23.60
N LEU A 224 -4.60 -18.44 22.61
CA LEU A 224 -5.62 -18.35 21.55
C LEU A 224 -7.03 -18.50 22.12
N LYS A 225 -7.27 -19.37 23.10
CA LYS A 225 -8.58 -19.50 23.77
C LYS A 225 -9.00 -18.23 24.51
N LEU A 226 -8.08 -17.36 24.89
CA LEU A 226 -8.41 -16.06 25.47
C LEU A 226 -8.90 -15.05 24.42
N GLN A 227 -8.46 -15.18 23.19
CA GLN A 227 -8.73 -14.24 22.09
C GLN A 227 -9.86 -14.76 21.17
N VAL A 228 -9.82 -16.02 20.80
CA VAL A 228 -10.79 -16.66 19.90
C VAL A 228 -11.99 -17.12 20.71
N LYS A 229 -13.15 -16.50 20.52
CA LYS A 229 -14.39 -16.75 21.26
C LYS A 229 -15.55 -17.25 20.40
N SER A 230 -15.39 -17.20 19.08
CA SER A 230 -16.43 -17.55 18.11
C SER A 230 -15.80 -18.05 16.82
N GLN A 231 -16.64 -18.63 15.94
CA GLN A 231 -16.24 -19.00 14.58
C GLN A 231 -15.71 -17.78 13.81
N GLU A 232 -16.33 -16.62 13.97
CA GLU A 232 -15.90 -15.39 13.31
C GLU A 232 -14.49 -14.97 13.74
N SER A 233 -14.19 -14.93 15.06
CA SER A 233 -12.85 -14.62 15.56
C SER A 233 -11.80 -15.67 15.17
N TRP A 234 -12.20 -16.93 15.01
CA TRP A 234 -11.32 -17.99 14.49
C TRP A 234 -10.92 -17.76 13.03
N VAL A 235 -11.89 -17.37 12.19
CA VAL A 235 -11.64 -17.03 10.79
C VAL A 235 -10.81 -15.74 10.67
N ALA A 236 -11.15 -14.73 11.48
CA ALA A 236 -10.42 -13.46 11.52
C ALA A 236 -8.93 -13.66 11.85
N LEU A 237 -8.61 -14.44 12.87
CA LEU A 237 -7.22 -14.77 13.23
C LEU A 237 -6.44 -15.37 12.05
N GLN A 238 -7.05 -16.30 11.31
CA GLN A 238 -6.39 -16.94 10.17
C GLN A 238 -6.12 -15.93 9.05
N LYS A 239 -7.08 -15.04 8.80
CA LYS A 239 -6.95 -13.96 7.81
C LYS A 239 -5.86 -12.95 8.20
N GLU A 240 -5.82 -12.56 9.48
CA GLU A 240 -4.78 -11.65 10.02
C GLU A 240 -3.37 -12.24 9.87
N LEU A 241 -3.21 -13.52 10.17
CA LEU A 241 -1.91 -14.20 10.01
C LEU A 241 -1.48 -14.31 8.55
N ALA A 242 -2.40 -14.58 7.64
CA ALA A 242 -2.11 -14.59 6.20
C ALA A 242 -1.73 -13.18 5.73
N GLY A 243 -2.52 -12.16 6.08
CA GLY A 243 -2.25 -10.77 5.73
C GLY A 243 -0.91 -10.24 6.31
N ALA A 244 -0.54 -10.66 7.52
CA ALA A 244 0.76 -10.31 8.10
C ALA A 244 1.92 -10.86 7.26
N MET A 245 1.81 -12.09 6.74
CA MET A 245 2.82 -12.66 5.86
C MET A 245 2.93 -11.90 4.54
N GLU A 246 1.77 -11.59 3.93
CA GLU A 246 1.70 -10.84 2.67
C GLU A 246 2.33 -9.44 2.78
N GLN A 247 2.36 -8.85 3.98
CA GLN A 247 3.00 -7.56 4.23
C GLN A 247 4.50 -7.67 4.56
N ILE A 248 4.88 -8.65 5.40
CA ILE A 248 6.25 -8.74 5.92
C ILE A 248 7.21 -9.37 4.91
N GLU A 249 6.80 -10.39 4.17
CA GLU A 249 7.70 -11.06 3.19
C GLU A 249 8.20 -10.10 2.11
N PRO A 250 7.37 -9.26 1.47
CA PRO A 250 7.83 -8.27 0.52
C PRO A 250 8.82 -7.26 1.09
N MET A 251 8.65 -6.84 2.36
CA MET A 251 9.59 -5.94 3.04
C MET A 251 11.02 -6.48 3.02
N ILE A 252 11.20 -7.78 3.26
CA ILE A 252 12.53 -8.41 3.28
C ILE A 252 13.01 -8.74 1.88
N LYS A 253 12.10 -9.27 1.05
CA LYS A 253 12.44 -9.78 -0.28
C LYS A 253 12.76 -8.66 -1.27
N TYR A 254 12.11 -7.51 -1.15
CA TYR A 254 12.15 -6.41 -2.09
C TYR A 254 12.59 -5.10 -1.44
N ASN A 255 11.83 -4.60 -0.46
CA ASN A 255 12.00 -3.24 0.05
C ASN A 255 13.34 -3.03 0.78
N LEU A 256 13.78 -4.01 1.58
CA LEU A 256 15.05 -4.02 2.34
C LEU A 256 16.13 -4.92 1.69
N ASN A 257 16.01 -5.22 0.42
CA ASN A 257 16.96 -6.06 -0.31
C ASN A 257 17.91 -5.18 -1.14
N LEU A 258 19.21 -5.19 -0.79
CA LEU A 258 20.24 -4.44 -1.52
C LEU A 258 20.41 -4.89 -2.97
N ASP A 259 20.14 -6.17 -3.27
CA ASP A 259 20.35 -6.75 -4.60
C ASP A 259 19.11 -6.63 -5.51
N TYR A 260 17.98 -6.18 -4.96
CA TYR A 260 16.76 -6.00 -5.74
C TYR A 260 16.76 -4.63 -6.43
N ASP A 261 16.59 -4.62 -7.74
CA ASP A 261 16.34 -3.40 -8.52
C ASP A 261 15.35 -3.71 -9.65
N PRO A 262 14.11 -3.20 -9.56
CA PRO A 262 13.09 -3.43 -10.57
C PRO A 262 13.22 -2.51 -11.79
N ARG A 263 14.23 -1.61 -11.84
CA ARG A 263 14.31 -0.58 -12.89
C ARG A 263 14.48 -1.14 -14.29
N SER A 264 15.02 -2.34 -14.42
CA SER A 264 15.07 -3.06 -15.69
C SER A 264 13.70 -3.34 -16.31
N ILE A 265 12.63 -3.41 -15.50
CA ILE A 265 11.24 -3.55 -15.97
C ILE A 265 10.80 -2.29 -16.70
N VAL A 266 11.10 -1.12 -16.16
CA VAL A 266 10.76 0.18 -16.77
C VAL A 266 11.57 0.41 -18.05
N GLY A 267 12.84 0.03 -18.02
CA GLY A 267 13.74 0.08 -19.18
C GLY A 267 14.18 1.49 -19.58
N ASP A 268 14.13 2.44 -18.64
CA ASP A 268 14.64 3.80 -18.80
C ASP A 268 16.09 3.94 -18.33
N ASP A 269 16.76 5.02 -18.72
CA ASP A 269 18.01 5.45 -18.09
C ASP A 269 17.68 6.25 -16.81
N TYR A 270 17.70 5.58 -15.66
CA TYR A 270 17.36 6.22 -14.38
C TYR A 270 18.31 7.36 -14.02
N SER A 271 19.57 7.35 -14.50
CA SER A 271 20.53 8.41 -14.26
C SER A 271 20.23 9.69 -15.06
N ASN A 272 19.49 9.57 -16.16
CA ASN A 272 19.07 10.70 -16.97
C ASN A 272 17.78 11.33 -16.44
N VAL A 273 17.90 12.34 -15.60
CA VAL A 273 16.77 13.08 -15.01
C VAL A 273 15.90 13.83 -16.03
N ASN A 274 16.38 13.98 -17.26
CA ASN A 274 15.66 14.66 -18.35
C ASN A 274 14.85 13.70 -19.23
N GLU A 275 15.05 12.40 -19.10
CA GLU A 275 14.26 11.41 -19.83
C GLU A 275 12.83 11.39 -19.34
N ARG A 276 11.86 11.54 -20.24
CA ARG A 276 10.43 11.63 -19.93
C ARG A 276 9.58 10.50 -20.49
N TYR A 277 9.97 9.97 -21.65
CA TYR A 277 9.12 9.11 -22.48
C TYR A 277 9.45 7.62 -22.26
N TYR A 278 9.00 7.13 -21.12
CA TYR A 278 9.08 5.71 -20.72
C TYR A 278 7.79 5.30 -20.01
N GLY A 279 7.65 4.01 -19.72
CA GLY A 279 6.42 3.51 -19.09
C GLY A 279 5.44 2.92 -20.10
N ASN A 280 4.17 2.82 -19.70
CA ASN A 280 3.08 2.34 -20.54
C ASN A 280 1.74 2.99 -20.14
N ASN A 281 0.68 2.68 -20.88
CA ASN A 281 -0.66 3.25 -20.67
C ASN A 281 -1.55 2.48 -19.68
N ASP A 282 -1.06 1.41 -19.03
CA ASP A 282 -1.84 0.71 -18.01
C ASP A 282 -1.75 1.43 -16.66
N VAL A 283 -2.70 2.35 -16.46
CA VAL A 283 -2.82 3.14 -15.24
C VAL A 283 -3.45 2.39 -14.07
N LYS A 284 -3.97 1.17 -14.31
CA LYS A 284 -4.55 0.33 -13.24
C LYS A 284 -3.45 -0.39 -12.46
N GLY A 285 -2.53 -1.06 -13.17
CA GLY A 285 -1.49 -1.86 -12.54
C GLY A 285 -2.02 -3.02 -11.69
N PRO A 286 -1.14 -3.73 -10.96
CA PRO A 286 -1.50 -4.95 -10.23
C PRO A 286 -2.27 -4.69 -8.92
N GLU A 287 -2.11 -3.55 -8.28
CA GLU A 287 -2.72 -3.21 -6.97
C GLU A 287 -3.33 -1.80 -6.96
N PRO A 288 -4.47 -1.58 -7.63
CA PRO A 288 -5.06 -0.24 -7.74
C PRO A 288 -5.87 0.18 -6.52
N LEU A 289 -5.89 -0.59 -5.43
CA LEU A 289 -6.80 -0.39 -4.29
C LEU A 289 -6.72 1.02 -3.71
N HIS A 290 -5.51 1.47 -3.36
CA HIS A 290 -5.31 2.76 -2.69
C HIS A 290 -5.69 3.93 -3.60
N GLY A 291 -5.16 4.00 -4.81
CA GLY A 291 -5.48 5.10 -5.74
C GLY A 291 -6.95 5.10 -6.17
N THR A 292 -7.59 3.93 -6.30
CA THR A 292 -9.04 3.83 -6.57
C THR A 292 -9.84 4.41 -5.41
N HIS A 293 -9.44 4.12 -4.16
CA HIS A 293 -10.09 4.66 -2.98
C HIS A 293 -9.90 6.19 -2.87
N VAL A 294 -8.69 6.68 -3.13
CA VAL A 294 -8.38 8.13 -3.17
C VAL A 294 -9.24 8.82 -4.23
N ALA A 295 -9.28 8.28 -5.45
CA ALA A 295 -10.11 8.82 -6.54
C ALA A 295 -11.61 8.80 -6.17
N GLY A 296 -12.07 7.76 -5.47
CA GLY A 296 -13.44 7.64 -4.96
C GLY A 296 -13.80 8.74 -3.97
N ILE A 297 -12.96 9.00 -2.98
CA ILE A 297 -13.15 10.11 -2.03
C ILE A 297 -13.23 11.46 -2.75
N ILE A 298 -12.39 11.67 -3.77
CA ILE A 298 -12.39 12.93 -4.52
C ILE A 298 -13.66 13.06 -5.37
N ALA A 299 -14.03 12.02 -6.14
CA ALA A 299 -14.90 12.19 -7.30
C ALA A 299 -15.91 11.06 -7.57
N ALA A 300 -16.10 10.09 -6.67
CA ALA A 300 -17.09 9.04 -6.90
C ALA A 300 -18.45 9.64 -7.32
N SER A 301 -19.11 9.00 -8.27
CA SER A 301 -20.35 9.50 -8.89
C SER A 301 -21.42 9.79 -7.85
N ARG A 302 -21.92 11.04 -7.81
CA ARG A 302 -22.86 11.46 -6.76
C ARG A 302 -24.33 11.08 -7.04
N GLY A 303 -24.65 10.62 -8.24
CA GLY A 303 -26.03 10.41 -8.67
C GLY A 303 -26.35 9.01 -9.19
N ASN A 304 -25.42 8.05 -9.13
CA ASN A 304 -25.60 6.71 -9.67
C ASN A 304 -26.25 5.71 -8.68
N GLY A 305 -26.41 6.08 -7.42
CA GLY A 305 -26.99 5.20 -6.39
C GLY A 305 -26.09 4.05 -5.94
N VAL A 306 -24.79 4.11 -6.26
CA VAL A 306 -23.78 3.10 -5.94
C VAL A 306 -22.73 3.70 -4.99
N GLY A 307 -22.34 2.96 -3.98
CA GLY A 307 -21.22 3.27 -3.11
C GLY A 307 -21.30 4.63 -2.42
N ILE A 308 -20.18 5.35 -2.40
CA ILE A 308 -20.04 6.65 -1.76
C ILE A 308 -20.25 7.80 -2.75
N LYS A 309 -20.42 9.01 -2.24
CA LYS A 309 -20.40 10.22 -3.05
C LYS A 309 -19.06 10.92 -2.94
N GLY A 310 -18.43 11.22 -4.06
CA GLY A 310 -17.21 12.03 -4.08
C GLY A 310 -17.44 13.42 -3.47
N VAL A 311 -16.39 14.02 -2.94
CA VAL A 311 -16.44 15.38 -2.39
C VAL A 311 -16.75 16.40 -3.49
N ALA A 312 -16.19 16.23 -4.68
CA ALA A 312 -16.33 17.12 -5.81
C ALA A 312 -17.11 16.49 -6.97
N SER A 313 -18.16 17.18 -7.47
CA SER A 313 -19.01 16.68 -8.55
C SER A 313 -18.53 17.10 -9.96
N ALA A 314 -17.85 18.23 -10.08
CA ALA A 314 -17.41 18.81 -11.35
C ALA A 314 -15.90 18.59 -11.55
N VAL A 315 -15.46 17.34 -11.48
CA VAL A 315 -14.06 16.96 -11.64
C VAL A 315 -13.92 15.77 -12.59
N LYS A 316 -12.74 15.66 -13.19
CA LYS A 316 -12.28 14.48 -13.93
C LYS A 316 -10.97 14.00 -13.34
N ILE A 317 -10.88 12.71 -13.07
CA ILE A 317 -9.69 12.08 -12.48
C ILE A 317 -8.75 11.63 -13.59
N MET A 318 -7.53 12.19 -13.58
CA MET A 318 -6.42 11.73 -14.41
C MET A 318 -5.57 10.76 -13.59
N ALA A 319 -5.40 9.54 -14.06
CA ALA A 319 -4.69 8.48 -13.35
C ALA A 319 -3.20 8.48 -13.72
N LEU A 320 -2.32 8.63 -12.73
CA LEU A 320 -0.87 8.58 -12.93
C LEU A 320 -0.26 7.57 -11.96
N ARG A 321 0.32 6.51 -12.52
CA ARG A 321 0.91 5.45 -11.73
C ARG A 321 2.42 5.66 -11.59
N ALA A 322 2.88 5.96 -10.36
CA ALA A 322 4.29 6.21 -10.05
C ALA A 322 4.71 5.66 -8.67
N VAL A 323 3.78 5.06 -7.92
CA VAL A 323 4.02 4.61 -6.54
C VAL A 323 3.96 3.08 -6.49
N PRO A 324 5.09 2.40 -6.28
CA PRO A 324 5.14 0.95 -6.08
C PRO A 324 4.83 0.59 -4.62
N ASN A 325 4.77 -0.69 -4.31
CA ASN A 325 4.90 -1.17 -2.93
C ASN A 325 6.37 -1.06 -2.50
N GLY A 326 6.69 0.02 -1.82
CA GLY A 326 8.02 0.52 -1.50
C GLY A 326 8.02 2.04 -1.60
N ASP A 327 9.19 2.68 -1.67
CA ASP A 327 9.25 4.13 -1.83
C ASP A 327 9.24 4.53 -3.32
N GLU A 328 8.46 5.52 -3.62
CA GLU A 328 8.40 6.15 -4.94
C GLU A 328 9.78 6.72 -5.36
N ARG A 329 10.00 6.82 -6.67
CA ARG A 329 11.24 7.41 -7.22
C ARG A 329 10.97 8.84 -7.69
N ASP A 330 11.84 9.77 -7.32
CA ASP A 330 11.67 11.20 -7.60
C ASP A 330 11.53 11.51 -9.09
N LYS A 331 12.25 10.79 -9.97
CA LYS A 331 12.15 10.93 -11.43
C LYS A 331 10.73 10.62 -11.92
N ASP A 332 10.12 9.54 -11.43
CA ASP A 332 8.78 9.10 -11.86
C ASP A 332 7.70 10.07 -11.37
N VAL A 333 7.83 10.53 -10.12
CA VAL A 333 6.95 11.57 -9.56
C VAL A 333 7.08 12.87 -10.31
N ALA A 334 8.31 13.33 -10.59
CA ALA A 334 8.56 14.56 -11.34
C ALA A 334 7.97 14.51 -12.76
N ASN A 335 8.11 13.37 -13.45
CA ASN A 335 7.54 13.19 -14.77
C ASN A 335 6.01 13.08 -14.72
N SER A 336 5.44 12.47 -13.69
CA SER A 336 3.99 12.46 -13.45
C SER A 336 3.44 13.87 -13.25
N ILE A 337 4.12 14.72 -12.49
CA ILE A 337 3.73 16.11 -12.29
C ILE A 337 3.77 16.89 -13.62
N ARG A 338 4.85 16.73 -14.41
CA ARG A 338 4.97 17.37 -15.73
C ARG A 338 3.86 16.93 -16.67
N TYR A 339 3.62 15.61 -16.77
CA TYR A 339 2.53 15.05 -17.57
C TYR A 339 1.17 15.63 -17.16
N ALA A 340 0.87 15.68 -15.85
CA ALA A 340 -0.37 16.23 -15.33
C ALA A 340 -0.58 17.69 -15.78
N VAL A 341 0.44 18.52 -15.66
CA VAL A 341 0.40 19.93 -16.05
C VAL A 341 0.24 20.08 -17.56
N ASP A 342 1.02 19.35 -18.34
CA ASP A 342 1.01 19.39 -19.81
C ASP A 342 -0.37 18.96 -20.37
N ASN A 343 -1.09 18.09 -19.67
CA ASN A 343 -2.45 17.62 -19.98
C ASN A 343 -3.56 18.38 -19.24
N GLY A 344 -3.25 19.53 -18.64
CA GLY A 344 -4.22 20.50 -18.15
C GLY A 344 -4.80 20.26 -16.77
N ALA A 345 -4.21 19.37 -15.97
CA ALA A 345 -4.58 19.22 -14.55
C ALA A 345 -4.39 20.53 -13.78
N LYS A 346 -5.34 20.85 -12.93
CA LYS A 346 -5.30 22.06 -12.07
C LYS A 346 -4.96 21.73 -10.62
N ILE A 347 -5.18 20.48 -10.24
CA ILE A 347 -4.91 19.95 -8.91
C ILE A 347 -4.18 18.63 -9.11
N ILE A 348 -3.18 18.38 -8.28
CA ILE A 348 -2.46 17.11 -8.22
C ILE A 348 -2.58 16.58 -6.79
N ASN A 349 -3.14 15.39 -6.63
CA ASN A 349 -3.17 14.67 -5.36
C ASN A 349 -2.01 13.68 -5.30
N MET A 350 -1.25 13.72 -4.22
CA MET A 350 -0.10 12.86 -3.94
C MET A 350 -0.25 12.32 -2.50
N SER A 351 -0.89 11.15 -2.37
CA SER A 351 -1.16 10.51 -1.06
C SER A 351 -0.06 9.52 -0.68
N PHE A 352 1.19 9.95 -0.75
CA PHE A 352 2.38 9.16 -0.45
C PHE A 352 3.49 10.01 0.15
N GLY A 353 4.57 9.39 0.56
CA GLY A 353 5.77 10.04 1.06
C GLY A 353 6.77 9.03 1.59
N LYS A 354 8.00 9.46 1.72
CA LYS A 354 9.13 8.64 2.18
C LYS A 354 9.93 9.34 3.26
N SER A 355 10.61 8.55 4.10
CA SER A 355 11.39 9.08 5.24
C SER A 355 12.75 9.63 4.83
N TYR A 356 13.23 9.30 3.64
CA TYR A 356 14.53 9.69 3.12
C TYR A 356 14.37 10.36 1.74
N GLY A 357 15.29 11.28 1.44
CA GLY A 357 15.42 11.90 0.12
C GLY A 357 16.90 12.05 -0.25
N THR A 358 17.17 12.10 -1.53
CA THR A 358 18.52 12.33 -2.08
C THR A 358 18.85 13.81 -2.11
#